data_07b308e0e6081dfa61c517f9ac9d34d1
#
_entry.id   07b308e0e6081dfa61c517f9ac9d34d1
#
_cell.length_a   1.000
_cell.length_b   1.000
_cell.length_c   1.000
_cell.angle_alpha   90.00
_cell.angle_beta   90.00
_cell.angle_gamma   90.00
#
_symmetry.space_group_name_H-M   'P 1'
#
loop_
_entity.id
_entity.type
_entity.pdbx_description
1 polymer ?
#
loop_
_entity_poly.entity_id
_entity_poly.type
_entity_poly.pdbx_seq_one_letter_code
_entity_poly.pdbx_strand_id
1 'polypeptide(L)'
;LFFPFKSKITKKYTNKAFILKHYSYIRIVMLTNAIIMEDIYILSDTQIQKNIGEKIKATRLKQNITQDSLAESASISRSSVQKVESGEIKSFDTFLRVLRTLGMLDELHHLCEEEQLSPGEYYDMVNSAKKVKRKRAVGSINTNKEESEW
;
A
#
# COMPACT_ATOMS: atom_id res chain seq x y z
N LEU A 1 -12.38 -3.41 -44.90
CA LEU A 1 -12.12 -4.66 -44.15
C LEU A 1 -12.52 -4.44 -42.69
N PHE A 2 -13.80 -4.74 -42.40
CA PHE A 2 -14.39 -4.66 -41.05
C PHE A 2 -14.08 -5.98 -40.32
N PHE A 3 -13.45 -5.89 -39.16
CA PHE A 3 -13.16 -7.04 -38.28
C PHE A 3 -14.42 -7.43 -37.47
N PRO A 4 -14.92 -8.67 -37.55
CA PRO A 4 -16.04 -9.16 -36.77
C PRO A 4 -15.58 -9.78 -35.44
N PHE A 5 -14.87 -9.01 -34.58
CA PHE A 5 -14.38 -9.54 -33.29
C PHE A 5 -15.27 -9.17 -32.09
N LYS A 6 -16.28 -8.30 -32.28
CA LYS A 6 -17.14 -7.82 -31.18
C LYS A 6 -18.33 -8.72 -30.83
N SER A 7 -18.69 -9.73 -31.63
CA SER A 7 -19.95 -10.46 -31.41
C SER A 7 -19.83 -11.74 -30.57
N LYS A 8 -18.61 -12.24 -30.28
CA LYS A 8 -18.44 -13.49 -29.49
C LYS A 8 -18.26 -13.25 -27.99
N ILE A 9 -17.82 -12.08 -27.56
CA ILE A 9 -17.60 -11.78 -26.14
C ILE A 9 -18.90 -11.42 -25.43
N THR A 10 -19.82 -10.72 -26.09
CA THR A 10 -21.09 -10.29 -25.50
C THR A 10 -22.07 -11.43 -25.23
N LYS A 11 -22.04 -12.51 -26.01
CA LYS A 11 -22.94 -13.69 -25.79
C LYS A 11 -22.56 -14.53 -24.57
N LYS A 12 -21.32 -14.48 -24.08
CA LYS A 12 -20.88 -15.28 -22.93
C LYS A 12 -21.33 -14.70 -21.59
N TYR A 13 -21.68 -13.42 -21.54
CA TYR A 13 -22.07 -12.72 -20.32
C TYR A 13 -23.59 -12.47 -20.15
N THR A 14 -24.40 -12.86 -21.12
CA THR A 14 -25.87 -12.70 -21.07
C THR A 14 -26.58 -13.86 -20.40
N ASN A 15 -25.87 -14.93 -20.02
CA ASN A 15 -26.49 -16.06 -19.35
C ASN A 15 -26.62 -15.76 -17.83
N LYS A 16 -27.84 -15.43 -17.40
CA LYS A 16 -28.19 -15.09 -16.02
C LYS A 16 -27.68 -16.14 -15.01
N ALA A 17 -27.65 -17.42 -15.40
CA ALA A 17 -27.11 -18.52 -14.59
C ALA A 17 -25.56 -18.42 -14.43
N PHE A 18 -24.84 -17.99 -15.45
CA PHE A 18 -23.38 -17.81 -15.39
C PHE A 18 -23.00 -16.62 -14.49
N ILE A 19 -23.74 -15.53 -14.58
CA ILE A 19 -23.57 -14.34 -13.72
C ILE A 19 -23.86 -14.71 -12.27
N LEU A 20 -24.95 -15.43 -11.98
CA LEU A 20 -25.30 -15.86 -10.63
C LEU A 20 -24.26 -16.83 -10.04
N LYS A 21 -23.74 -17.77 -10.85
CA LYS A 21 -22.67 -18.68 -10.42
C LYS A 21 -21.36 -17.94 -10.11
N HIS A 22 -21.01 -16.94 -10.90
CA HIS A 22 -19.84 -16.09 -10.66
C HIS A 22 -20.02 -15.18 -9.44
N TYR A 23 -21.21 -14.63 -9.24
CA TYR A 23 -21.55 -13.84 -8.07
C TYR A 23 -21.53 -14.68 -6.78
N SER A 24 -22.05 -15.90 -6.84
CA SER A 24 -21.97 -16.86 -5.74
C SER A 24 -20.52 -17.21 -5.40
N TYR A 25 -19.68 -17.47 -6.42
CA TYR A 25 -18.26 -17.77 -6.24
C TYR A 25 -17.49 -16.58 -5.65
N ILE A 26 -17.69 -15.38 -6.19
CA ILE A 26 -17.06 -14.14 -5.69
C ILE A 26 -17.51 -13.87 -4.26
N ARG A 27 -18.79 -14.07 -3.94
CA ARG A 27 -19.32 -13.89 -2.59
C ARG A 27 -18.75 -14.92 -1.60
N ILE A 28 -18.59 -16.17 -2.03
CA ILE A 28 -17.95 -17.22 -1.22
C ILE A 28 -16.47 -16.88 -1.01
N VAL A 29 -15.73 -16.47 -2.04
CA VAL A 29 -14.33 -16.06 -1.93
C VAL A 29 -14.17 -14.82 -1.06
N MET A 30 -15.07 -13.84 -1.17
CA MET A 30 -15.06 -12.67 -0.27
C MET A 30 -15.41 -13.03 1.17
N LEU A 31 -16.39 -13.91 1.39
CA LEU A 31 -16.75 -14.39 2.72
C LEU A 31 -15.67 -15.28 3.33
N THR A 32 -15.04 -16.16 2.54
CA THR A 32 -13.90 -16.96 3.03
C THR A 32 -12.69 -16.10 3.32
N ASN A 33 -12.38 -15.10 2.50
CA ASN A 33 -11.31 -14.14 2.82
C ASN A 33 -11.63 -13.28 4.05
N ALA A 34 -12.89 -12.91 4.27
CA ALA A 34 -13.31 -12.19 5.47
C ALA A 34 -13.29 -13.07 6.74
N ILE A 35 -13.52 -14.39 6.59
CA ILE A 35 -13.45 -15.36 7.70
C ILE A 35 -12.01 -15.82 7.93
N ILE A 36 -11.15 -15.85 6.89
CA ILE A 36 -9.72 -16.22 6.96
C ILE A 36 -8.84 -15.04 7.37
N MET A 37 -9.32 -13.80 7.30
CA MET A 37 -8.73 -12.72 8.08
C MET A 37 -9.07 -13.00 9.56
N GLU A 38 -8.41 -14.02 10.13
CA GLU A 38 -8.23 -14.04 11.59
C GLU A 38 -7.73 -12.64 11.92
N ASP A 39 -8.54 -11.96 12.70
CA ASP A 39 -8.25 -10.57 13.04
C ASP A 39 -6.86 -10.57 13.65
N ILE A 40 -5.89 -10.00 12.96
CA ILE A 40 -4.48 -9.98 13.38
C ILE A 40 -4.34 -9.48 14.82
N TYR A 41 -5.33 -8.69 15.26
CA TYR A 41 -5.42 -8.15 16.62
C TYR A 41 -5.74 -9.22 17.68
N ILE A 42 -6.23 -10.40 17.30
CA ILE A 42 -6.51 -11.51 18.22
C ILE A 42 -5.25 -12.36 18.42
N LEU A 43 -4.30 -12.32 17.47
CA LEU A 43 -3.08 -13.12 17.53
C LEU A 43 -2.07 -12.52 18.52
N SER A 44 -1.34 -13.40 19.24
CA SER A 44 -0.20 -12.94 20.02
C SER A 44 0.97 -12.52 19.11
N ASP A 45 1.83 -11.63 19.59
CA ASP A 45 3.02 -11.17 18.86
C ASP A 45 3.89 -12.33 18.36
N THR A 46 4.05 -13.36 19.19
CA THR A 46 4.80 -14.57 18.82
C THR A 46 4.14 -15.34 17.69
N GLN A 47 2.81 -15.40 17.67
CA GLN A 47 2.07 -16.05 16.58
C GLN A 47 2.18 -15.24 15.28
N ILE A 48 2.10 -13.91 15.36
CA ILE A 48 2.29 -13.03 14.21
C ILE A 48 3.70 -13.20 13.63
N GLN A 49 4.74 -13.19 14.48
CA GLN A 49 6.12 -13.39 14.05
C GLN A 49 6.33 -14.76 13.39
N LYS A 50 5.72 -15.81 13.94
CA LYS A 50 5.78 -17.15 13.37
C LYS A 50 5.11 -17.21 12.00
N ASN A 51 3.92 -16.65 11.85
CA ASN A 51 3.20 -16.59 10.57
C ASN A 51 4.01 -15.83 9.51
N ILE A 52 4.65 -14.73 9.89
CA ILE A 52 5.54 -13.96 9.02
C ILE A 52 6.75 -14.81 8.60
N GLY A 53 7.40 -15.50 9.54
CA GLY A 53 8.54 -16.38 9.27
C GLY A 53 8.19 -17.51 8.30
N GLU A 54 7.03 -18.14 8.50
CA GLU A 54 6.51 -19.18 7.60
C GLU A 54 6.25 -18.64 6.18
N LYS A 55 5.69 -17.42 6.06
CA LYS A 55 5.48 -16.76 4.76
C LYS A 55 6.80 -16.47 4.04
N ILE A 56 7.81 -15.98 4.77
CA ILE A 56 9.17 -15.75 4.24
C ILE A 56 9.76 -17.04 3.72
N LYS A 57 9.73 -18.12 4.53
CA LYS A 57 10.20 -19.45 4.16
C LYS A 57 9.50 -19.98 2.91
N ALA A 58 8.18 -19.88 2.85
CA ALA A 58 7.39 -20.31 1.70
C ALA A 58 7.77 -19.54 0.43
N THR A 59 7.97 -18.21 0.52
CA THR A 59 8.40 -17.38 -0.61
C THR A 59 9.80 -17.76 -1.10
N ARG A 60 10.75 -17.96 -0.18
CA ARG A 60 12.10 -18.43 -0.54
C ARG A 60 12.06 -19.76 -1.27
N LEU A 61 11.30 -20.72 -0.75
CA LEU A 61 11.15 -22.04 -1.39
C LEU A 61 10.50 -21.95 -2.77
N LYS A 62 9.48 -21.09 -2.92
CA LYS A 62 8.82 -20.80 -4.20
C LYS A 62 9.79 -20.23 -5.24
N GLN A 63 10.76 -19.42 -4.79
CA GLN A 63 11.81 -18.88 -5.65
C GLN A 63 13.00 -19.82 -5.84
N ASN A 64 12.95 -21.03 -5.25
CA ASN A 64 14.00 -22.04 -5.31
C ASN A 64 15.36 -21.55 -4.77
N ILE A 65 15.36 -20.69 -3.75
CA ILE A 65 16.55 -20.12 -3.11
C ILE A 65 16.89 -20.96 -1.85
N THR A 66 18.17 -21.30 -1.66
CA THR A 66 18.64 -21.97 -0.43
C THR A 66 18.80 -20.96 0.72
N GLN A 67 18.81 -21.42 1.97
CA GLN A 67 19.08 -20.52 3.10
C GLN A 67 20.48 -19.90 3.04
N ASP A 68 21.46 -20.63 2.52
CA ASP A 68 22.83 -20.13 2.36
C ASP A 68 22.89 -19.00 1.30
N SER A 69 22.25 -19.21 0.14
CA SER A 69 22.17 -18.20 -0.91
C SER A 69 21.41 -16.96 -0.47
N LEU A 70 20.32 -17.12 0.29
CA LEU A 70 19.60 -16.00 0.86
C LEU A 70 20.46 -15.23 1.88
N ALA A 71 21.19 -15.93 2.73
CA ALA A 71 22.08 -15.34 3.73
C ALA A 71 23.19 -14.51 3.06
N GLU A 72 23.83 -15.06 2.03
CA GLU A 72 24.84 -14.37 1.23
C GLU A 72 24.29 -13.11 0.56
N SER A 73 23.17 -13.23 -0.16
CA SER A 73 22.56 -12.12 -0.87
C SER A 73 22.06 -11.01 0.06
N ALA A 74 21.58 -11.37 1.26
CA ALA A 74 21.13 -10.42 2.27
C ALA A 74 22.28 -9.88 3.14
N SER A 75 23.52 -10.39 2.98
CA SER A 75 24.70 -10.06 3.80
C SER A 75 24.45 -10.28 5.30
N ILE A 76 23.88 -11.45 5.64
CA ILE A 76 23.61 -11.90 7.01
C ILE A 76 24.07 -13.34 7.20
N SER A 77 24.11 -13.81 8.44
CA SER A 77 24.44 -15.22 8.71
C SER A 77 23.28 -16.16 8.38
N ARG A 78 23.57 -17.39 7.98
CA ARG A 78 22.57 -18.46 7.79
C ARG A 78 21.72 -18.68 9.05
N SER A 79 22.33 -18.59 10.24
CA SER A 79 21.59 -18.72 11.50
C SER A 79 20.57 -17.58 11.69
N SER A 80 20.87 -16.38 11.17
CA SER A 80 19.91 -15.26 11.17
C SER A 80 18.73 -15.54 10.25
N VAL A 81 18.96 -16.11 9.06
CA VAL A 81 17.88 -16.55 8.17
C VAL A 81 17.00 -17.59 8.86
N GLN A 82 17.59 -18.59 9.49
CA GLN A 82 16.84 -19.63 10.21
C GLN A 82 15.97 -19.04 11.32
N LYS A 83 16.49 -18.09 12.10
CA LYS A 83 15.74 -17.39 13.16
C LYS A 83 14.57 -16.58 12.59
N VAL A 84 14.78 -15.85 11.50
CA VAL A 84 13.69 -15.10 10.84
C VAL A 84 12.62 -16.06 10.33
N GLU A 85 12.99 -17.17 9.71
CA GLU A 85 12.04 -18.18 9.21
C GLU A 85 11.30 -18.94 10.33
N SER A 86 11.90 -19.05 11.52
CA SER A 86 11.24 -19.65 12.70
C SER A 86 10.34 -18.64 13.46
N GLY A 87 10.35 -17.37 13.07
CA GLY A 87 9.60 -16.32 13.74
C GLY A 87 10.37 -15.63 14.88
N GLU A 88 11.67 -15.90 15.03
CA GLU A 88 12.53 -15.22 16.02
C GLU A 88 13.13 -13.94 15.42
N ILE A 89 12.30 -12.95 15.17
CA ILE A 89 12.71 -11.67 14.54
C ILE A 89 13.22 -10.73 15.64
N LYS A 90 14.53 -10.76 15.91
CA LYS A 90 15.15 -9.90 16.93
C LYS A 90 15.63 -8.55 16.41
N SER A 91 15.98 -8.48 15.12
CA SER A 91 16.50 -7.27 14.48
C SER A 91 15.65 -6.91 13.29
N PHE A 92 15.10 -5.71 13.32
CA PHE A 92 14.31 -5.15 12.20
C PHE A 92 15.16 -4.93 10.95
N ASP A 93 16.45 -4.54 11.11
CA ASP A 93 17.37 -4.42 9.96
C ASP A 93 17.57 -5.76 9.25
N THR A 94 17.81 -6.84 10.00
CA THR A 94 17.93 -8.19 9.43
C THR A 94 16.65 -8.59 8.69
N PHE A 95 15.50 -8.31 9.28
CA PHE A 95 14.20 -8.57 8.67
C PHE A 95 14.01 -7.82 7.35
N LEU A 96 14.31 -6.51 7.31
CA LEU A 96 14.25 -5.70 6.09
C LEU A 96 15.19 -6.20 4.99
N ARG A 97 16.40 -6.64 5.34
CA ARG A 97 17.35 -7.22 4.37
C ARG A 97 16.80 -8.48 3.72
N VAL A 98 16.22 -9.37 4.51
CA VAL A 98 15.57 -10.59 4.01
C VAL A 98 14.40 -10.25 3.09
N LEU A 99 13.50 -9.35 3.50
CA LEU A 99 12.36 -8.94 2.67
C LEU A 99 12.82 -8.30 1.36
N ARG A 100 13.86 -7.47 1.39
CA ARG A 100 14.42 -6.83 0.20
C ARG A 100 14.97 -7.86 -0.78
N THR A 101 15.71 -8.84 -0.29
CA THR A 101 16.30 -9.90 -1.11
C THR A 101 15.24 -10.78 -1.76
N LEU A 102 14.13 -11.04 -1.08
CA LEU A 102 13.01 -11.83 -1.59
C LEU A 102 12.00 -11.02 -2.43
N GLY A 103 12.17 -9.69 -2.54
CA GLY A 103 11.23 -8.82 -3.24
C GLY A 103 9.88 -8.68 -2.53
N MET A 104 9.87 -8.71 -1.18
CA MET A 104 8.67 -8.65 -0.34
C MET A 104 8.49 -7.31 0.37
N LEU A 105 9.21 -6.26 -0.02
CA LEU A 105 9.09 -4.93 0.62
C LEU A 105 7.73 -4.27 0.38
N ASP A 106 7.04 -4.65 -0.68
CA ASP A 106 5.70 -4.13 -0.99
C ASP A 106 4.69 -4.40 0.13
N GLU A 107 4.90 -5.47 0.93
CA GLU A 107 4.07 -5.76 2.10
C GLU A 107 4.18 -4.66 3.19
N LEU A 108 5.25 -3.87 3.18
CA LEU A 108 5.48 -2.75 4.10
C LEU A 108 5.13 -1.39 3.48
N HIS A 109 4.69 -1.36 2.22
CA HIS A 109 4.44 -0.11 1.49
C HIS A 109 3.51 0.82 2.25
N HIS A 110 2.38 0.31 2.74
CA HIS A 110 1.40 1.09 3.50
C HIS A 110 1.94 1.73 4.80
N LEU A 111 3.01 1.17 5.37
CA LEU A 111 3.66 1.76 6.54
C LEU A 111 4.59 2.94 6.19
N CYS A 112 4.98 3.05 4.91
CA CYS A 112 5.90 4.06 4.40
C CYS A 112 5.19 5.10 3.53
N GLU A 113 3.92 4.89 3.19
CA GLU A 113 3.13 5.87 2.44
C GLU A 113 2.88 7.10 3.31
N GLU A 114 3.15 8.27 2.77
CA GLU A 114 2.61 9.50 3.33
C GLU A 114 1.09 9.50 3.15
N GLU A 115 0.36 9.87 4.20
CA GLU A 115 -1.08 10.03 4.10
C GLU A 115 -1.40 11.00 2.96
N GLN A 116 -2.05 10.48 1.91
CA GLN A 116 -2.51 11.33 0.83
C GLN A 116 -3.57 12.26 1.38
N LEU A 117 -3.25 13.56 1.39
CA LEU A 117 -4.21 14.58 1.76
C LEU A 117 -5.49 14.40 0.95
N SER A 118 -6.62 14.35 1.62
CA SER A 118 -7.92 14.35 0.96
C SER A 118 -8.02 15.60 0.05
N PRO A 119 -8.82 15.58 -1.00
CA PRO A 119 -9.03 16.75 -1.86
C PRO A 119 -9.41 18.00 -1.08
N GLY A 120 -10.14 17.86 0.04
CA GLY A 120 -10.52 18.95 0.94
C GLY A 120 -9.32 19.52 1.70
N GLU A 121 -8.52 18.67 2.32
CA GLU A 121 -7.31 19.05 3.07
C GLU A 121 -6.26 19.70 2.14
N TYR A 122 -6.09 19.18 0.92
CA TYR A 122 -5.23 19.78 -0.08
C TYR A 122 -5.72 21.19 -0.45
N TYR A 123 -7.04 21.35 -0.68
CA TYR A 123 -7.65 22.64 -0.97
C TYR A 123 -7.44 23.64 0.17
N ASP A 124 -7.64 23.23 1.42
CA ASP A 124 -7.45 24.07 2.60
C ASP A 124 -5.97 24.46 2.81
N MET A 125 -5.05 23.52 2.57
CA MET A 125 -3.61 23.80 2.61
C MET A 125 -3.20 24.83 1.56
N VAL A 126 -3.65 24.70 0.31
CA VAL A 126 -3.37 25.65 -0.77
C VAL A 126 -3.97 27.02 -0.48
N ASN A 127 -5.18 27.08 0.08
CA ASN A 127 -5.83 28.34 0.39
C ASN A 127 -5.21 29.05 1.59
N SER A 128 -4.77 28.31 2.62
CA SER A 128 -4.05 28.87 3.75
C SER A 128 -2.68 29.44 3.33
N ALA A 129 -1.97 28.74 2.45
CA ALA A 129 -0.72 29.24 1.86
C ALA A 129 -0.92 30.51 1.02
N LYS A 130 -2.04 30.63 0.29
CA LYS A 130 -2.41 31.85 -0.45
C LYS A 130 -2.73 33.03 0.48
N LYS A 131 -3.39 32.78 1.63
CA LYS A 131 -3.68 33.83 2.63
C LYS A 131 -2.39 34.39 3.25
N VAL A 132 -1.39 33.58 3.51
CA VAL A 132 -0.10 34.03 4.07
C VAL A 132 0.68 34.90 3.07
N LYS A 133 0.59 34.62 1.77
CA LYS A 133 1.24 35.44 0.72
C LYS A 133 0.60 36.82 0.51
N ARG A 134 -0.58 37.10 1.03
CA ARG A 134 -1.30 38.38 0.85
C ARG A 134 -1.07 39.43 1.95
N LYS A 135 -0.01 39.32 2.74
CA LYS A 135 0.47 40.45 3.56
C LYS A 135 1.21 41.47 2.67
N ARG A 136 0.55 42.03 1.67
CA ARG A 136 0.96 43.31 1.13
C ARG A 136 0.46 44.34 2.11
N ALA A 137 1.35 45.17 2.64
CA ALA A 137 1.01 46.40 3.28
C ALA A 137 0.19 47.22 2.27
N VAL A 138 -1.10 47.41 2.56
CA VAL A 138 -1.91 48.37 1.85
C VAL A 138 -1.44 49.72 2.40
N GLY A 139 -0.51 50.37 1.72
CA GLY A 139 -0.20 51.76 1.96
C GLY A 139 -1.52 52.55 1.73
N SER A 140 -2.02 53.15 2.79
CA SER A 140 -3.08 54.16 2.64
C SER A 140 -2.52 55.32 1.83
N ILE A 141 -2.98 55.41 0.58
CA ILE A 141 -2.76 56.65 -0.20
C ILE A 141 -3.69 57.69 0.42
N ASN A 142 -3.13 58.50 1.32
CA ASN A 142 -3.77 59.74 1.72
C ASN A 142 -3.76 60.66 0.51
N THR A 143 -4.83 60.62 -0.27
CA THR A 143 -5.17 61.68 -1.20
C THR A 143 -5.74 62.82 -0.38
N ASN A 144 -4.85 63.70 0.16
CA ASN A 144 -5.23 65.06 0.50
C ASN A 144 -5.62 65.76 -0.82
N LYS A 145 -6.92 65.84 -1.04
CA LYS A 145 -7.47 66.75 -1.98
C LYS A 145 -7.20 68.18 -1.43
N GLU A 146 -6.18 68.79 -1.93
CA GLU A 146 -6.12 70.27 -1.90
C GLU A 146 -7.21 70.75 -2.83
N GLU A 147 -8.26 71.35 -2.24
CA GLU A 147 -9.20 72.18 -2.97
C GLU A 147 -8.49 73.42 -3.45
N SER A 148 -8.18 73.50 -4.75
CA SER A 148 -7.77 74.74 -5.34
C SER A 148 -9.01 75.56 -5.71
N GLU A 149 -9.26 76.60 -4.92
CA GLU A 149 -10.19 77.69 -5.29
C GLU A 149 -9.62 78.37 -6.50
N TRP A 150 -10.48 78.51 -7.57
CA TRP A 150 -10.46 79.53 -8.57
C TRP A 150 -11.90 79.94 -8.94
#